data_e0b2910b033a7242b122d714ab8aacbb
#
_entry.id   e0b2910b033a7242b122d714ab8aacbb
#
_cell.length_a   1.000
_cell.length_b   1.000
_cell.length_c   1.000
_cell.angle_alpha   90.00
_cell.angle_beta   90.00
_cell.angle_gamma   90.00
#
_symmetry.space_group_name_H-M   'P 1'
#
loop_
_entity.id
_entity.type
_entity.pdbx_description
1 polymer ?
#
loop_
_entity_poly.entity_id
_entity_poly.type
_entity_poly.pdbx_seq_one_letter_code
_entity_poly.pdbx_strand_id
1 'polypeptide(L)'
;GRATSQWVTIPEGYDVRQIAKLLAKHGLVEEKEFLAAAKDFAPYDYIVKSPEADYAIEGFLFPDTYEFATDASCQDIMSRMAEEFDHKLTPELRQQASQRNLSVYELVTLASLVEKEARFPEDRPIIAQVFFKRLDINMPLQTDTTIQYLLAGPKENLSIADTKIDSPYNTYQHYGLPPGPIASPGMASIEAVLNPANTDYLYFVADTQ
;
A
#
# COMPACT_ATOMS: atom_id res chain seq x y z
N GLY A 1 3.84 -38.31 -2.39
CA GLY A 1 3.67 -37.65 -1.11
C GLY A 1 2.55 -36.65 -1.13
N ARG A 2 1.83 -36.51 -0.04
CA ARG A 2 0.77 -35.48 0.07
C ARG A 2 1.41 -34.13 0.11
N ALA A 3 0.92 -33.19 -0.73
CA ALA A 3 1.25 -31.79 -0.60
C ALA A 3 0.79 -31.32 0.79
N THR A 4 1.69 -30.69 1.52
CA THR A 4 1.37 -30.05 2.78
C THR A 4 1.00 -28.59 2.54
N SER A 5 0.33 -27.98 3.48
CA SER A 5 -0.04 -26.57 3.42
C SER A 5 0.44 -25.84 4.66
N GLN A 6 0.55 -24.52 4.54
CA GLN A 6 0.91 -23.62 5.62
C GLN A 6 -0.10 -22.49 5.70
N TRP A 7 -0.51 -22.17 6.91
CA TRP A 7 -1.27 -20.96 7.20
C TRP A 7 -0.32 -19.80 7.45
N VAL A 8 -0.64 -18.65 6.88
CA VAL A 8 0.14 -17.44 7.08
C VAL A 8 -0.79 -16.24 7.14
N THR A 9 -0.55 -15.34 8.07
CA THR A 9 -1.27 -14.08 8.19
C THR A 9 -0.39 -12.96 7.64
N ILE A 10 -0.90 -12.28 6.62
CA ILE A 10 -0.26 -11.09 6.03
C ILE A 10 -0.87 -9.86 6.72
N PRO A 11 -0.10 -9.14 7.53
CA PRO A 11 -0.62 -7.97 8.23
C PRO A 11 -0.90 -6.80 7.28
N GLU A 12 -1.86 -5.96 7.68
CA GLU A 12 -2.09 -4.68 7.03
C GLU A 12 -0.83 -3.81 7.10
N GLY A 13 -0.55 -3.08 6.03
CA GLY A 13 0.58 -2.18 5.98
C GLY A 13 1.92 -2.81 5.61
N TYR A 14 1.97 -4.11 5.33
CA TYR A 14 3.17 -4.74 4.80
C TYR A 14 3.39 -4.33 3.35
N ASP A 15 4.63 -4.07 2.96
CA ASP A 15 5.02 -3.92 1.56
C ASP A 15 5.44 -5.26 0.97
N VAL A 16 5.70 -5.29 -0.34
CA VAL A 16 6.09 -6.52 -1.05
C VAL A 16 7.33 -7.16 -0.43
N ARG A 17 8.31 -6.36 0.01
CA ARG A 17 9.55 -6.87 0.60
C ARG A 17 9.30 -7.58 1.93
N GLN A 18 8.44 -7.00 2.76
CA GLN A 18 8.03 -7.60 4.04
C GLN A 18 7.22 -8.87 3.83
N ILE A 19 6.33 -8.87 2.85
CA ILE A 19 5.53 -10.05 2.49
C ILE A 19 6.45 -11.18 2.01
N ALA A 20 7.42 -10.87 1.15
CA ALA A 20 8.39 -11.84 0.65
C ALA A 20 9.17 -12.52 1.78
N LYS A 21 9.64 -11.72 2.75
CA LYS A 21 10.36 -12.24 3.92
C LYS A 21 9.49 -13.13 4.78
N LEU A 22 8.24 -12.73 5.02
CA LEU A 22 7.30 -13.50 5.82
C LEU A 22 6.98 -14.84 5.17
N LEU A 23 6.70 -14.84 3.87
CA LEU A 23 6.42 -16.08 3.13
C LEU A 23 7.65 -17.00 3.09
N ALA A 24 8.85 -16.44 2.93
CA ALA A 24 10.09 -17.22 2.95
C ALA A 24 10.35 -17.82 4.33
N LYS A 25 10.06 -17.10 5.40
CA LYS A 25 10.15 -17.59 6.78
C LYS A 25 9.25 -18.79 7.03
N HIS A 26 8.09 -18.85 6.35
CA HIS A 26 7.16 -19.97 6.43
C HIS A 26 7.49 -21.10 5.45
N GLY A 27 8.61 -20.99 4.72
CA GLY A 27 9.02 -22.01 3.77
C GLY A 27 8.18 -22.09 2.51
N LEU A 28 7.45 -21.02 2.19
CA LEU A 28 6.49 -21.01 1.07
C LEU A 28 7.12 -20.51 -0.24
N VAL A 29 8.12 -19.63 -0.17
CA VAL A 29 8.79 -19.04 -1.33
C VAL A 29 10.28 -18.88 -1.07
N GLU A 30 11.06 -18.75 -2.14
CA GLU A 30 12.38 -18.13 -2.11
C GLU A 30 12.18 -16.60 -2.20
N GLU A 31 12.72 -15.84 -1.25
CA GLU A 31 12.51 -14.40 -1.17
C GLU A 31 12.84 -13.69 -2.49
N LYS A 32 13.99 -13.99 -3.07
CA LYS A 32 14.43 -13.36 -4.33
C LYS A 32 13.53 -13.69 -5.51
N GLU A 33 13.03 -14.91 -5.59
CA GLU A 33 12.11 -15.34 -6.65
C GLU A 33 10.77 -14.62 -6.53
N PHE A 34 10.25 -14.50 -5.31
CA PHE A 34 9.02 -13.75 -5.07
C PHE A 34 9.16 -12.29 -5.49
N LEU A 35 10.24 -11.64 -5.08
CA LEU A 35 10.50 -10.24 -5.43
C LEU A 35 10.66 -10.05 -6.94
N ALA A 36 11.35 -10.97 -7.62
CA ALA A 36 11.51 -10.92 -9.07
C ALA A 36 10.15 -11.04 -9.78
N ALA A 37 9.30 -11.96 -9.33
CA ALA A 37 7.96 -12.15 -9.89
C ALA A 37 7.05 -10.95 -9.64
N ALA A 38 7.22 -10.28 -8.49
CA ALA A 38 6.39 -9.13 -8.10
C ALA A 38 6.61 -7.89 -8.97
N LYS A 39 7.75 -7.79 -9.64
CA LYS A 39 8.10 -6.59 -10.44
C LYS A 39 7.11 -6.31 -11.56
N ASP A 40 6.68 -7.34 -12.27
CA ASP A 40 5.83 -7.21 -13.45
C ASP A 40 4.45 -7.84 -13.28
N PHE A 41 4.12 -8.31 -12.09
CA PHE A 41 2.86 -9.00 -11.83
C PHE A 41 1.72 -7.99 -11.72
N ALA A 42 0.84 -7.98 -12.70
CA ALA A 42 -0.31 -7.08 -12.77
C ALA A 42 -1.51 -7.82 -13.39
N PRO A 43 -2.16 -8.71 -12.60
CA PRO A 43 -3.19 -9.60 -13.13
C PRO A 43 -4.51 -8.92 -13.46
N TYR A 44 -4.71 -7.65 -13.11
CA TYR A 44 -5.92 -6.89 -13.37
C TYR A 44 -5.59 -5.57 -14.07
N ASP A 45 -6.51 -5.10 -14.92
CA ASP A 45 -6.31 -3.88 -15.73
C ASP A 45 -6.12 -2.61 -14.89
N TYR A 46 -6.66 -2.57 -13.67
CA TYR A 46 -6.51 -1.41 -12.80
C TYR A 46 -5.14 -1.30 -12.15
N ILE A 47 -4.29 -2.33 -12.24
CA ILE A 47 -2.93 -2.31 -11.72
C ILE A 47 -2.02 -1.70 -12.79
N VAL A 48 -1.52 -0.49 -12.52
CA VAL A 48 -0.67 0.23 -13.45
C VAL A 48 0.78 -0.25 -13.30
N LYS A 49 1.42 -0.58 -14.44
CA LYS A 49 2.85 -0.88 -14.46
C LYS A 49 3.63 0.42 -14.61
N SER A 50 3.77 1.18 -13.52
CA SER A 50 4.53 2.41 -13.54
C SER A 50 6.03 2.10 -13.68
N PRO A 51 6.75 2.74 -14.64
CA PRO A 51 8.19 2.53 -14.78
C PRO A 51 8.99 3.06 -13.59
N GLU A 52 8.38 3.90 -12.76
CA GLU A 52 9.00 4.47 -11.56
C GLU A 52 8.75 3.63 -10.30
N ALA A 53 7.90 2.59 -10.38
CA ALA A 53 7.61 1.70 -9.28
C ALA A 53 8.45 0.41 -9.39
N ASP A 54 9.06 -0.02 -8.28
CA ASP A 54 9.87 -1.22 -8.26
C ASP A 54 9.05 -2.50 -8.44
N TYR A 55 7.82 -2.51 -7.93
CA TYR A 55 6.93 -3.69 -7.96
C TYR A 55 5.55 -3.30 -8.44
N ALA A 56 5.13 -3.85 -9.58
CA ALA A 56 3.80 -3.58 -10.13
C ALA A 56 2.67 -3.98 -9.18
N ILE A 57 2.86 -5.09 -8.46
CA ILE A 57 1.82 -5.64 -7.57
C ILE A 57 1.73 -4.93 -6.20
N GLU A 58 2.67 -4.02 -5.89
CA GLU A 58 2.67 -3.33 -4.59
C GLU A 58 1.31 -2.68 -4.30
N GLY A 59 0.77 -2.97 -3.13
CA GLY A 59 -0.52 -2.46 -2.67
C GLY A 59 -1.70 -3.39 -2.94
N PHE A 60 -1.54 -4.39 -3.81
CA PHE A 60 -2.63 -5.26 -4.29
C PHE A 60 -2.58 -6.68 -3.74
N LEU A 61 -1.65 -6.97 -2.86
CA LEU A 61 -1.60 -8.24 -2.13
C LEU A 61 -2.37 -8.05 -0.82
N PHE A 62 -3.64 -8.44 -0.82
CA PHE A 62 -4.56 -8.08 0.26
C PHE A 62 -4.16 -8.71 1.59
N PRO A 63 -4.11 -7.93 2.69
CA PRO A 63 -3.79 -8.46 4.02
C PRO A 63 -4.93 -9.33 4.54
N ASP A 64 -4.62 -10.59 4.77
CA ASP A 64 -5.57 -11.59 5.25
C ASP A 64 -4.79 -12.81 5.77
N THR A 65 -5.51 -13.78 6.27
CA THR A 65 -4.94 -15.09 6.64
C THR A 65 -5.22 -16.09 5.52
N TYR A 66 -4.15 -16.67 4.98
CA TYR A 66 -4.20 -17.57 3.84
C TYR A 66 -3.65 -18.95 4.18
N GLU A 67 -4.19 -19.96 3.55
CA GLU A 67 -3.58 -21.27 3.51
C GLU A 67 -2.99 -21.50 2.12
N PHE A 68 -1.67 -21.73 2.05
CA PHE A 68 -0.99 -21.99 0.80
C PHE A 68 -0.39 -23.40 0.79
N ALA A 69 -0.53 -24.10 -0.34
CA ALA A 69 0.18 -25.33 -0.56
C ALA A 69 1.69 -25.08 -0.60
N THR A 70 2.47 -25.97 0.01
CA THR A 70 3.94 -25.78 0.09
C THR A 70 4.63 -25.92 -1.26
N ASP A 71 3.95 -26.46 -2.27
CA ASP A 71 4.42 -26.57 -3.65
C ASP A 71 3.84 -25.49 -4.58
N ALA A 72 3.09 -24.52 -4.04
CA ALA A 72 2.55 -23.43 -4.84
C ALA A 72 3.67 -22.54 -5.38
N SER A 73 3.50 -22.07 -6.63
CA SER A 73 4.43 -21.11 -7.23
C SER A 73 4.27 -19.72 -6.63
N CYS A 74 5.25 -18.85 -6.82
CA CYS A 74 5.15 -17.45 -6.43
C CYS A 74 3.94 -16.78 -7.09
N GLN A 75 3.69 -17.08 -8.37
CA GLN A 75 2.54 -16.53 -9.10
C GLN A 75 1.21 -17.02 -8.52
N ASP A 76 1.12 -18.29 -8.13
CA ASP A 76 -0.10 -18.83 -7.49
C ASP A 76 -0.40 -18.10 -6.19
N ILE A 77 0.62 -17.87 -5.37
CA ILE A 77 0.50 -17.16 -4.09
C ILE A 77 0.08 -15.71 -4.31
N MET A 78 0.75 -15.00 -5.22
CA MET A 78 0.40 -13.62 -5.55
C MET A 78 -1.00 -13.52 -6.17
N SER A 79 -1.36 -14.45 -7.04
CA SER A 79 -2.69 -14.48 -7.67
C SER A 79 -3.79 -14.63 -6.64
N ARG A 80 -3.59 -15.51 -5.64
CA ARG A 80 -4.57 -15.70 -4.56
C ARG A 80 -4.76 -14.43 -3.74
N MET A 81 -3.67 -13.75 -3.40
CA MET A 81 -3.74 -12.51 -2.62
C MET A 81 -4.33 -11.34 -3.43
N ALA A 82 -4.02 -11.26 -4.72
CA ALA A 82 -4.60 -10.26 -5.61
C ALA A 82 -6.08 -10.52 -5.88
N GLU A 83 -6.49 -11.77 -5.99
CA GLU A 83 -7.90 -12.16 -6.11
C GLU A 83 -8.70 -11.75 -4.87
N GLU A 84 -8.12 -11.89 -3.68
CA GLU A 84 -8.75 -11.44 -2.44
C GLU A 84 -9.01 -9.93 -2.48
N PHE A 85 -8.04 -9.15 -2.93
CA PHE A 85 -8.23 -7.71 -3.14
C PHE A 85 -9.36 -7.44 -4.14
N ASP A 86 -9.37 -8.14 -5.27
CA ASP A 86 -10.38 -7.96 -6.31
C ASP A 86 -11.80 -8.21 -5.80
N HIS A 87 -11.97 -9.21 -4.94
CA HIS A 87 -13.26 -9.51 -4.29
C HIS A 87 -13.63 -8.48 -3.22
N LYS A 88 -12.66 -8.06 -2.40
CA LYS A 88 -12.90 -7.11 -1.30
C LYS A 88 -13.29 -5.73 -1.83
N LEU A 89 -12.72 -5.33 -2.97
CA LEU A 89 -13.11 -4.08 -3.61
C LEU A 89 -14.34 -4.31 -4.47
N THR A 90 -15.51 -4.29 -3.83
CA THR A 90 -16.81 -4.54 -4.46
C THR A 90 -17.14 -3.52 -5.55
N PRO A 91 -18.10 -3.80 -6.45
CA PRO A 91 -18.56 -2.83 -7.44
C PRO A 91 -19.02 -1.50 -6.81
N GLU A 92 -19.66 -1.55 -5.65
CA GLU A 92 -20.11 -0.35 -4.92
C GLU A 92 -18.92 0.51 -4.49
N LEU A 93 -17.86 -0.10 -3.97
CA LEU A 93 -16.66 0.62 -3.56
C LEU A 93 -15.92 1.22 -4.76
N ARG A 94 -15.88 0.50 -5.87
CA ARG A 94 -15.30 1.01 -7.14
C ARG A 94 -16.08 2.21 -7.66
N GLN A 95 -17.40 2.17 -7.55
CA GLN A 95 -18.24 3.30 -7.91
C GLN A 95 -17.98 4.52 -7.03
N GLN A 96 -17.84 4.32 -5.71
CA GLN A 96 -17.48 5.39 -4.78
C GLN A 96 -16.13 6.03 -5.15
N ALA A 97 -15.14 5.22 -5.53
CA ALA A 97 -13.86 5.73 -6.01
C ALA A 97 -14.03 6.59 -7.27
N SER A 98 -14.80 6.10 -8.24
CA SER A 98 -15.10 6.82 -9.48
C SER A 98 -15.79 8.16 -9.21
N GLN A 99 -16.72 8.20 -8.25
CA GLN A 99 -17.40 9.44 -7.83
C GLN A 99 -16.45 10.48 -7.25
N ARG A 100 -15.31 10.02 -6.72
CA ARG A 100 -14.23 10.90 -6.22
C ARG A 100 -13.16 11.18 -7.28
N ASN A 101 -13.38 10.77 -8.52
CA ASN A 101 -12.43 10.88 -9.61
C ASN A 101 -11.11 10.15 -9.33
N LEU A 102 -11.18 9.03 -8.61
CA LEU A 102 -10.05 8.18 -8.32
C LEU A 102 -10.13 6.90 -9.16
N SER A 103 -9.04 6.55 -9.83
CA SER A 103 -8.85 5.20 -10.34
C SER A 103 -8.65 4.24 -9.15
N VAL A 104 -8.79 2.95 -9.38
CA VAL A 104 -8.49 1.94 -8.34
C VAL A 104 -7.04 2.07 -7.89
N TYR A 105 -6.13 2.30 -8.84
CA TYR A 105 -4.69 2.48 -8.53
C TYR A 105 -4.45 3.69 -7.63
N GLU A 106 -5.08 4.81 -7.93
CA GLU A 106 -4.99 6.01 -7.10
C GLU A 106 -5.62 5.81 -5.72
N LEU A 107 -6.76 5.13 -5.66
CA LEU A 107 -7.39 4.77 -4.40
C LEU A 107 -6.44 3.98 -3.50
N VAL A 108 -5.82 2.93 -4.04
CA VAL A 108 -4.91 2.06 -3.26
C VAL A 108 -3.65 2.82 -2.88
N THR A 109 -3.12 3.66 -3.78
CA THR A 109 -1.97 4.51 -3.46
C THR A 109 -2.26 5.41 -2.27
N LEU A 110 -3.37 6.13 -2.32
CA LEU A 110 -3.76 7.04 -1.23
C LEU A 110 -4.08 6.27 0.05
N ALA A 111 -4.78 5.14 -0.05
CA ALA A 111 -5.08 4.29 1.11
C ALA A 111 -3.79 3.75 1.77
N SER A 112 -2.76 3.44 0.97
CA SER A 112 -1.48 2.99 1.52
C SER A 112 -0.77 4.08 2.32
N LEU A 113 -0.91 5.34 1.90
CA LEU A 113 -0.38 6.47 2.68
C LEU A 113 -1.13 6.62 4.00
N VAL A 114 -2.45 6.55 3.96
CA VAL A 114 -3.30 6.60 5.18
C VAL A 114 -2.93 5.45 6.12
N GLU A 115 -2.77 4.24 5.59
CA GLU A 115 -2.40 3.05 6.36
C GLU A 115 -1.10 3.24 7.12
N LYS A 116 -0.09 3.78 6.46
CA LYS A 116 1.23 3.95 7.06
C LYS A 116 1.31 5.16 7.99
N GLU A 117 0.46 6.18 7.78
CA GLU A 117 0.46 7.40 8.59
C GLU A 117 -0.36 7.26 9.86
N ALA A 118 -1.50 6.57 9.82
CA ALA A 118 -2.42 6.48 10.94
C ALA A 118 -1.85 5.65 12.09
N ARG A 119 -1.88 6.20 13.30
CA ARG A 119 -1.52 5.47 14.53
C ARG A 119 -2.75 4.84 15.18
N PHE A 120 -3.89 5.54 15.10
CA PHE A 120 -5.16 5.09 15.67
C PHE A 120 -6.22 4.96 14.58
N PRO A 121 -7.17 4.02 14.70
CA PRO A 121 -8.23 3.83 13.70
C PRO A 121 -9.01 5.10 13.39
N GLU A 122 -9.31 5.90 14.41
CA GLU A 122 -10.09 7.14 14.28
C GLU A 122 -9.37 8.25 13.51
N ASP A 123 -8.05 8.15 13.36
CA ASP A 123 -7.26 9.16 12.63
C ASP A 123 -7.39 9.00 11.11
N ARG A 124 -7.70 7.80 10.62
CA ARG A 124 -7.70 7.50 9.19
C ARG A 124 -8.56 8.45 8.35
N PRO A 125 -9.83 8.69 8.69
CA PRO A 125 -10.65 9.61 7.90
C PRO A 125 -10.14 11.04 7.90
N ILE A 126 -9.53 11.49 9.02
CA ILE A 126 -8.95 12.83 9.14
C ILE A 126 -7.70 12.95 8.26
N ILE A 127 -6.84 11.95 8.30
CA ILE A 127 -5.63 11.92 7.48
C ILE A 127 -6.00 11.91 5.99
N ALA A 128 -6.99 11.11 5.61
CA ALA A 128 -7.50 11.10 4.24
C ALA A 128 -8.00 12.48 3.81
N GLN A 129 -8.76 13.16 4.67
CA GLN A 129 -9.25 14.52 4.40
C GLN A 129 -8.09 15.49 4.17
N VAL A 130 -7.05 15.44 4.99
CA VAL A 130 -5.88 16.32 4.85
C VAL A 130 -5.18 16.07 3.52
N PHE A 131 -4.98 14.81 3.13
CA PHE A 131 -4.36 14.48 1.84
C PHE A 131 -5.20 15.00 0.67
N PHE A 132 -6.52 14.83 0.70
CA PHE A 132 -7.39 15.38 -0.35
C PHE A 132 -7.28 16.91 -0.43
N LYS A 133 -7.25 17.59 0.72
CA LYS A 133 -7.09 19.06 0.76
C LYS A 133 -5.78 19.49 0.10
N ARG A 134 -4.69 18.83 0.45
CA ARG A 134 -3.38 19.13 -0.14
C ARG A 134 -3.34 18.86 -1.64
N LEU A 135 -3.97 17.78 -2.09
CA LEU A 135 -4.10 17.52 -3.52
C LEU A 135 -4.89 18.61 -4.23
N ASP A 136 -6.00 19.06 -3.65
CA ASP A 136 -6.88 20.05 -4.23
C ASP A 136 -6.21 21.43 -4.38
N ILE A 137 -5.38 21.82 -3.43
CA ILE A 137 -4.68 23.11 -3.46
C ILE A 137 -3.27 23.01 -4.03
N ASN A 138 -2.92 21.85 -4.60
CA ASN A 138 -1.61 21.59 -5.19
C ASN A 138 -0.45 21.79 -4.19
N MET A 139 -0.66 21.34 -2.96
CA MET A 139 0.35 21.30 -1.91
C MET A 139 1.03 19.93 -1.88
N PRO A 140 2.36 19.85 -1.73
CA PRO A 140 3.03 18.55 -1.56
C PRO A 140 2.45 17.80 -0.37
N LEU A 141 2.33 16.48 -0.48
CA LEU A 141 1.74 15.66 0.60
C LEU A 141 2.61 15.64 1.85
N GLN A 142 3.93 15.75 1.69
CA GLN A 142 4.90 15.87 2.79
C GLN A 142 4.73 14.79 3.86
N THR A 143 4.58 13.55 3.43
CA THR A 143 4.48 12.42 4.35
C THR A 143 5.82 11.69 4.45
N ASP A 144 6.25 11.43 5.69
CA ASP A 144 7.48 10.68 5.97
C ASP A 144 7.38 9.23 5.49
N THR A 145 6.17 8.70 5.33
CA THR A 145 5.94 7.30 5.01
C THR A 145 6.50 6.90 3.65
N THR A 146 6.50 7.81 2.67
CA THR A 146 7.11 7.54 1.35
C THR A 146 8.64 7.49 1.43
N ILE A 147 9.24 8.28 2.33
CA ILE A 147 10.67 8.22 2.60
C ILE A 147 11.02 6.91 3.30
N GLN A 148 10.24 6.49 4.30
CA GLN A 148 10.41 5.20 4.97
C GLN A 148 10.40 4.05 3.96
N TYR A 149 9.50 4.10 2.99
CA TYR A 149 9.42 3.11 1.91
C TYR A 149 10.71 3.05 1.10
N LEU A 150 11.27 4.20 0.74
CA LEU A 150 12.54 4.29 0.00
C LEU A 150 13.72 3.73 0.80
N LEU A 151 13.73 3.91 2.13
CA LEU A 151 14.78 3.44 3.01
C LEU A 151 14.67 1.93 3.34
N ALA A 152 13.66 1.26 2.81
CA ALA A 152 13.42 -0.18 2.99
C ALA A 152 13.25 -0.62 4.45
N GLY A 153 12.66 0.24 5.28
CA GLY A 153 12.33 -0.11 6.66
C GLY A 153 12.13 1.11 7.53
N PRO A 154 11.52 0.92 8.70
CA PRO A 154 11.25 2.03 9.60
C PRO A 154 12.57 2.61 10.13
N LYS A 155 12.69 3.91 9.98
CA LYS A 155 13.71 4.72 10.62
C LYS A 155 12.98 5.62 11.60
N GLU A 156 13.31 5.51 12.87
CA GLU A 156 12.57 6.18 13.95
C GLU A 156 12.53 7.69 13.76
N ASN A 157 13.66 8.27 13.34
CA ASN A 157 13.76 9.70 13.06
C ASN A 157 14.40 9.91 11.69
N LEU A 158 13.65 10.53 10.76
CA LEU A 158 14.22 10.93 9.48
C LEU A 158 15.14 12.12 9.69
N SER A 159 16.31 12.07 9.05
CA SER A 159 17.21 13.22 8.98
C SER A 159 16.72 14.21 7.92
N ILE A 160 17.24 15.45 7.97
CA ILE A 160 16.99 16.44 6.91
C ILE A 160 17.48 15.89 5.55
N ALA A 161 18.61 15.20 5.54
CA ALA A 161 19.14 14.58 4.33
C ALA A 161 18.17 13.53 3.75
N ASP A 162 17.50 12.74 4.60
CA ASP A 162 16.52 11.74 4.17
C ASP A 162 15.37 12.40 3.42
N THR A 163 14.90 13.58 3.88
CA THR A 163 13.80 14.32 3.23
C THR A 163 14.20 14.97 1.90
N LYS A 164 15.46 14.89 1.52
CA LYS A 164 16.01 15.43 0.27
C LYS A 164 16.38 14.33 -0.74
N ILE A 165 16.07 13.09 -0.46
CA ILE A 165 16.34 11.98 -1.40
C ILE A 165 15.68 12.28 -2.74
N ASP A 166 16.48 12.20 -3.82
CA ASP A 166 15.96 12.40 -5.18
C ASP A 166 15.23 11.15 -5.65
N SER A 167 13.94 11.19 -5.56
CA SER A 167 13.07 10.09 -5.97
C SER A 167 11.68 10.62 -6.29
N PRO A 168 10.98 10.07 -7.29
CA PRO A 168 9.59 10.43 -7.55
C PRO A 168 8.64 10.07 -6.39
N TYR A 169 9.05 9.18 -5.48
CA TYR A 169 8.30 8.87 -4.25
C TYR A 169 8.45 9.94 -3.16
N ASN A 170 9.37 10.90 -3.31
CA ASN A 170 9.60 11.91 -2.28
C ASN A 170 8.51 12.98 -2.33
N THR A 171 7.54 12.87 -1.42
CA THR A 171 6.40 13.79 -1.34
C THR A 171 6.74 15.16 -0.75
N TYR A 172 7.96 15.38 -0.30
CA TYR A 172 8.47 16.72 0.04
C TYR A 172 8.94 17.48 -1.19
N GLN A 173 9.30 16.81 -2.27
CA GLN A 173 9.86 17.39 -3.49
C GLN A 173 8.91 17.37 -4.69
N HIS A 174 7.87 16.52 -4.65
CA HIS A 174 6.94 16.35 -5.75
C HIS A 174 5.51 16.61 -5.29
N TYR A 175 4.71 17.23 -6.17
CA TYR A 175 3.29 17.42 -5.96
C TYR A 175 2.53 16.14 -6.32
N GLY A 176 1.36 15.96 -5.69
CA GLY A 176 0.47 14.86 -6.02
C GLY A 176 0.85 13.53 -5.36
N LEU A 177 0.22 12.47 -5.84
CA LEU A 177 0.47 11.11 -5.35
C LEU A 177 1.85 10.62 -5.79
N PRO A 178 2.48 9.74 -4.98
CA PRO A 178 3.67 9.03 -5.46
C PRO A 178 3.33 8.10 -6.63
N PRO A 179 4.34 7.54 -7.30
CA PRO A 179 4.12 6.69 -8.49
C PRO A 179 3.23 5.46 -8.27
N GLY A 180 3.11 5.00 -7.04
CA GLY A 180 2.28 3.84 -6.70
C GLY A 180 2.15 3.64 -5.21
N PRO A 181 1.40 2.59 -4.79
CA PRO A 181 1.25 2.24 -3.40
C PRO A 181 2.58 1.93 -2.71
N ILE A 182 2.66 2.19 -1.41
CA ILE A 182 3.86 1.93 -0.59
C ILE A 182 3.66 0.77 0.40
N ALA A 183 2.46 0.21 0.44
CA ALA A 183 2.10 -0.89 1.33
C ALA A 183 0.76 -1.47 0.88
N SER A 184 0.40 -2.63 1.42
CA SER A 184 -0.93 -3.20 1.26
C SER A 184 -1.87 -2.63 2.32
N PRO A 185 -2.80 -1.74 1.94
CA PRO A 185 -3.73 -1.18 2.92
C PRO A 185 -4.81 -2.19 3.30
N GLY A 186 -5.31 -2.08 4.54
CA GLY A 186 -6.52 -2.77 4.96
C GLY A 186 -7.78 -2.06 4.50
N MET A 187 -8.93 -2.71 4.68
CA MET A 187 -10.22 -2.14 4.28
C MET A 187 -10.54 -0.83 4.99
N ALA A 188 -10.14 -0.69 6.27
CA ALA A 188 -10.40 0.54 7.01
C ALA A 188 -9.72 1.76 6.38
N SER A 189 -8.51 1.60 5.84
CA SER A 189 -7.82 2.68 5.13
C SER A 189 -8.45 2.99 3.78
N ILE A 190 -8.89 1.96 3.05
CA ILE A 190 -9.62 2.12 1.78
C ILE A 190 -10.95 2.87 2.04
N GLU A 191 -11.70 2.45 3.05
CA GLU A 191 -12.96 3.09 3.41
C GLU A 191 -12.76 4.54 3.87
N ALA A 192 -11.68 4.83 4.59
CA ALA A 192 -11.34 6.19 5.01
C ALA A 192 -11.09 7.12 3.83
N VAL A 193 -10.46 6.64 2.77
CA VAL A 193 -10.27 7.41 1.53
C VAL A 193 -11.61 7.65 0.83
N LEU A 194 -12.47 6.63 0.80
CA LEU A 194 -13.79 6.75 0.18
C LEU A 194 -14.77 7.60 0.99
N ASN A 195 -14.57 7.67 2.31
CA ASN A 195 -15.41 8.44 3.23
C ASN A 195 -14.52 9.24 4.20
N PRO A 196 -13.81 10.25 3.68
CA PRO A 196 -12.95 11.08 4.53
C PRO A 196 -13.79 11.90 5.52
N ALA A 197 -13.15 12.37 6.58
CA ALA A 197 -13.80 13.23 7.56
C ALA A 197 -14.30 14.52 6.92
N ASN A 198 -15.42 15.03 7.43
CA ASN A 198 -15.99 16.32 6.98
C ASN A 198 -15.34 17.46 7.76
N THR A 199 -14.02 17.62 7.57
CA THR A 199 -13.18 18.64 8.16
C THR A 199 -12.43 19.37 7.05
N ASP A 200 -11.76 20.48 7.38
CA ASP A 200 -11.00 21.27 6.41
C ASP A 200 -9.59 21.51 6.94
N TYR A 201 -8.99 20.47 7.51
CA TYR A 201 -7.65 20.56 8.06
C TYR A 201 -6.59 20.51 6.94
N LEU A 202 -5.52 21.28 7.14
CA LEU A 202 -4.36 21.30 6.25
C LEU A 202 -3.21 20.47 6.82
N TYR A 203 -3.21 20.25 8.14
CA TYR A 203 -2.20 19.51 8.87
C TYR A 203 -2.86 18.50 9.80
N PHE A 204 -2.15 17.41 10.05
CA PHE A 204 -2.45 16.50 11.15
C PHE A 204 -1.17 16.31 11.96
N VAL A 205 -1.34 16.05 13.27
CA VAL A 205 -0.22 15.77 14.17
C VAL A 205 -0.30 14.31 14.56
N ALA A 206 0.77 13.56 14.29
CA ALA A 206 0.93 12.25 14.87
C ALA A 206 1.23 12.44 16.36
N ASP A 207 0.28 12.04 17.24
CA ASP A 207 0.45 12.17 18.66
C ASP A 207 1.62 11.28 19.12
N THR A 208 2.60 11.90 19.78
CA THR A 208 3.83 11.24 20.20
C THR A 208 3.78 10.77 21.66
N GLN A 209 2.61 10.38 22.16
CA GLN A 209 2.52 9.78 23.48
C GLN A 209 2.67 8.28 23.46
#